data_4508f8319f71281d51c12b63af30d44d
#
_entry.id   4508f8319f71281d51c12b63af30d44d
#
_cell.length_a   1.000
_cell.length_b   1.000
_cell.length_c   1.000
_cell.angle_alpha   90.00
_cell.angle_beta   90.00
_cell.angle_gamma   90.00
#
_symmetry.space_group_name_H-M   'P 1'
#
loop_
_entity.id
_entity.type
_entity.pdbx_description
1 polymer ?
#
loop_
_entity_poly.entity_id
_entity_poly.type
_entity_poly.pdbx_seq_one_letter_code
_entity_poly.pdbx_strand_id
1 'polypeptide(L)'
;MDSRLLHDLKRLLGADGVLHEPADLLLYEYDGSVEVARPDCVVFPRNTSDVVEIVRLANRHRVPLVGRGAGTGLSGGALAREGGIITSFARMNRILEVDVENQRARVQPGVVNADLSLAVAHAGLHFAPDPSSQKACTIGGNVSENSGGPHTLAYGVTTNHVLALEAVLPTGELVHLGSSAVDSPGYDLLGVFVGSEGTFGLVTEITVRLTRLPETVETLLAIYDSIDDATETVAEITARGITPAACEMMDGWTIRAVEEYVHAGFPLDAAAILLIEVDGLREVAEAEAEIVADVCQLHHARSVRVARDAAERDLLWKGRKNAFGAVGRISPSYYTQDGVIPRTKLPATLRRVGEIGRKYNLAIGNVFHAGDGNLHPIILFDERNQQQFRDAVRAADEIIEYCVEVGGSITGEHGVGMEKDRLMPLLFSEADLDLMKRVRSVFNPEALLNPGKIFPTSKGCGEIYVRPQSPVAAPPA
;
A
#
# COMPACT_ATOMS: atom_id res chain seq x y z
N MET A 1 6.91 26.80 -13.43
CA MET A 1 7.45 27.20 -12.08
C MET A 1 8.11 28.57 -12.17
N ASP A 2 7.99 29.43 -11.12
CA ASP A 2 8.66 30.73 -11.02
C ASP A 2 10.19 30.54 -10.95
N SER A 3 10.93 31.32 -11.77
CA SER A 3 12.39 31.29 -11.81
C SER A 3 13.06 31.68 -10.49
N ARG A 4 12.42 32.53 -9.69
CA ARG A 4 12.92 32.96 -8.36
C ARG A 4 12.84 31.80 -7.38
N LEU A 5 11.72 31.07 -7.35
CA LEU A 5 11.55 29.89 -6.51
C LEU A 5 12.59 28.83 -6.87
N LEU A 6 12.80 28.54 -8.16
CA LEU A 6 13.81 27.60 -8.61
C LEU A 6 15.21 28.00 -8.17
N HIS A 7 15.54 29.28 -8.27
CA HIS A 7 16.83 29.83 -7.81
C HIS A 7 17.01 29.62 -6.30
N ASP A 8 16.00 29.96 -5.49
CA ASP A 8 16.05 29.83 -4.04
C ASP A 8 16.16 28.34 -3.60
N LEU A 9 15.45 27.43 -4.26
CA LEU A 9 15.58 25.99 -4.01
C LEU A 9 16.98 25.46 -4.34
N LYS A 10 17.58 25.89 -5.47
CA LYS A 10 18.95 25.52 -5.83
C LYS A 10 19.99 26.11 -4.87
N ARG A 11 19.75 27.31 -4.35
CA ARG A 11 20.62 27.93 -3.33
C ARG A 11 20.55 27.14 -2.00
N LEU A 12 19.38 26.65 -1.62
CA LEU A 12 19.17 25.85 -0.40
C LEU A 12 19.79 24.46 -0.48
N LEU A 13 19.53 23.74 -1.57
CA LEU A 13 19.81 22.32 -1.68
C LEU A 13 21.04 21.95 -2.53
N GLY A 14 21.60 22.94 -3.24
CA GLY A 14 22.58 22.69 -4.29
C GLY A 14 21.93 22.36 -5.64
N ALA A 15 22.70 22.43 -6.70
CA ALA A 15 22.19 22.14 -8.05
C ALA A 15 21.73 20.68 -8.21
N ASP A 16 22.41 19.75 -7.57
CA ASP A 16 22.12 18.31 -7.55
C ASP A 16 20.95 17.95 -6.63
N GLY A 17 20.49 18.89 -5.80
CA GLY A 17 19.35 18.74 -4.92
C GLY A 17 18.01 19.12 -5.56
N VAL A 18 17.98 19.55 -6.83
CA VAL A 18 16.77 20.04 -7.52
C VAL A 18 16.74 19.54 -8.97
N LEU A 19 15.76 18.72 -9.31
CA LEU A 19 15.45 18.32 -10.69
C LEU A 19 14.33 19.23 -11.24
N HIS A 20 14.48 19.69 -12.48
CA HIS A 20 13.49 20.55 -13.12
C HIS A 20 13.47 20.40 -14.65
N GLU A 21 14.43 19.63 -15.19
CA GLU A 21 14.45 19.37 -16.62
C GLU A 21 13.33 18.41 -17.01
N PRO A 22 12.65 18.65 -18.14
CA PRO A 22 11.52 17.82 -18.55
C PRO A 22 11.78 16.31 -18.59
N ALA A 23 12.98 15.91 -18.97
CA ALA A 23 13.35 14.49 -19.04
C ALA A 23 13.47 13.85 -17.65
N ASP A 24 14.01 14.59 -16.67
CA ASP A 24 14.16 14.09 -15.30
C ASP A 24 12.81 13.94 -14.61
N LEU A 25 11.86 14.84 -14.90
CA LEU A 25 10.53 14.84 -14.28
C LEU A 25 9.66 13.66 -14.72
N LEU A 26 9.94 13.01 -15.84
CA LEU A 26 9.26 11.80 -16.30
C LEU A 26 9.35 10.66 -15.29
N LEU A 27 10.43 10.60 -14.48
CA LEU A 27 10.60 9.59 -13.44
C LEU A 27 9.70 9.81 -12.20
N TYR A 28 9.07 10.97 -12.11
CA TYR A 28 8.26 11.39 -10.95
C TYR A 28 6.80 11.67 -11.31
N GLU A 29 6.40 11.47 -12.56
CA GLU A 29 5.02 11.69 -12.99
C GLU A 29 4.11 10.48 -12.79
N TYR A 30 4.65 9.33 -12.34
CA TYR A 30 3.93 8.09 -12.07
C TYR A 30 4.30 7.51 -10.70
N ASP A 31 3.45 6.63 -10.17
CA ASP A 31 3.71 5.75 -9.03
C ASP A 31 3.27 4.31 -9.37
N GLY A 32 2.81 3.51 -8.42
CA GLY A 32 2.30 2.16 -8.68
C GLY A 32 0.87 2.12 -9.22
N SER A 33 0.16 3.28 -9.25
CA SER A 33 -1.20 3.38 -9.79
C SER A 33 -1.22 3.56 -11.31
N VAL A 34 -2.42 3.62 -11.89
CA VAL A 34 -2.60 3.95 -13.32
C VAL A 34 -2.61 5.46 -13.59
N GLU A 35 -2.57 6.26 -12.53
CA GLU A 35 -2.63 7.71 -12.61
C GLU A 35 -1.28 8.31 -13.03
N VAL A 36 -1.33 9.47 -13.67
CA VAL A 36 -0.14 10.21 -14.12
C VAL A 36 -0.33 11.69 -13.80
N ALA A 37 0.64 12.31 -13.12
CA ALA A 37 0.62 13.74 -12.88
C ALA A 37 2.04 14.30 -12.77
N ARG A 38 2.34 15.28 -13.62
CA ARG A 38 3.69 15.84 -13.76
C ARG A 38 3.96 16.95 -12.76
N PRO A 39 5.05 16.87 -11.96
CA PRO A 39 5.48 17.97 -11.10
C PRO A 39 6.14 19.10 -11.90
N ASP A 40 6.25 20.29 -11.28
CA ASP A 40 7.06 21.39 -11.79
C ASP A 40 8.54 21.22 -11.47
N CYS A 41 8.85 20.62 -10.32
CA CYS A 41 10.21 20.22 -9.94
C CYS A 41 10.18 19.13 -8.85
N VAL A 42 11.35 18.50 -8.66
CA VAL A 42 11.58 17.55 -7.56
C VAL A 42 12.75 18.05 -6.73
N VAL A 43 12.60 18.03 -5.40
CA VAL A 43 13.64 18.46 -4.45
C VAL A 43 14.02 17.31 -3.51
N PHE A 44 15.30 17.28 -3.10
CA PHE A 44 15.88 16.24 -2.26
C PHE A 44 16.45 16.84 -0.97
N PRO A 45 15.65 17.03 0.08
CA PRO A 45 16.13 17.46 1.39
C PRO A 45 17.09 16.43 2.00
N ARG A 46 17.99 16.88 2.85
CA ARG A 46 18.99 16.04 3.56
C ARG A 46 18.69 15.92 5.05
N ASN A 47 17.87 16.84 5.56
CA ASN A 47 17.54 16.95 6.98
C ASN A 47 16.24 17.74 7.18
N THR A 48 15.73 17.77 8.41
CA THR A 48 14.51 18.48 8.81
C THR A 48 14.56 19.97 8.49
N SER A 49 15.72 20.64 8.66
CA SER A 49 15.85 22.07 8.36
C SER A 49 15.66 22.36 6.87
N ASP A 50 16.15 21.50 5.98
CA ASP A 50 15.93 21.64 4.55
C ASP A 50 14.41 21.53 4.24
N VAL A 51 13.67 20.60 4.89
CA VAL A 51 12.22 20.44 4.71
C VAL A 51 11.46 21.67 5.17
N VAL A 52 11.81 22.23 6.35
CA VAL A 52 11.21 23.47 6.87
C VAL A 52 11.36 24.62 5.87
N GLU A 53 12.56 24.81 5.32
CA GLU A 53 12.81 25.89 4.37
C GLU A 53 12.10 25.66 3.01
N ILE A 54 12.01 24.40 2.54
CA ILE A 54 11.22 24.04 1.34
C ILE A 54 9.76 24.44 1.55
N VAL A 55 9.16 24.05 2.68
CA VAL A 55 7.76 24.39 3.00
C VAL A 55 7.57 25.91 3.05
N ARG A 56 8.47 26.65 3.69
CA ARG A 56 8.42 28.13 3.75
C ARG A 56 8.54 28.79 2.38
N LEU A 57 9.40 28.26 1.51
CA LEU A 57 9.53 28.72 0.13
C LEU A 57 8.25 28.45 -0.67
N ALA A 58 7.70 27.22 -0.58
CA ALA A 58 6.47 26.85 -1.25
C ALA A 58 5.29 27.76 -0.82
N ASN A 59 5.13 28.00 0.48
CA ASN A 59 4.12 28.91 1.02
C ASN A 59 4.25 30.33 0.49
N ARG A 60 5.49 30.88 0.51
CA ARG A 60 5.76 32.24 0.01
C ARG A 60 5.35 32.42 -1.44
N HIS A 61 5.55 31.38 -2.25
CA HIS A 61 5.23 31.38 -3.68
C HIS A 61 3.84 30.80 -3.98
N ARG A 62 3.12 30.30 -2.95
CA ARG A 62 1.80 29.62 -3.07
C ARG A 62 1.85 28.45 -4.06
N VAL A 63 2.88 27.63 -3.97
CA VAL A 63 3.10 26.47 -4.84
C VAL A 63 2.76 25.18 -4.07
N PRO A 64 1.99 24.25 -4.65
CA PRO A 64 1.71 22.96 -4.05
C PRO A 64 2.96 22.16 -3.72
N LEU A 65 2.89 21.41 -2.61
CA LEU A 65 3.91 20.44 -2.18
C LEU A 65 3.33 19.04 -2.13
N VAL A 66 4.12 18.06 -2.55
CA VAL A 66 3.78 16.64 -2.44
C VAL A 66 4.95 15.89 -1.83
N GLY A 67 4.74 15.15 -0.73
CA GLY A 67 5.73 14.24 -0.17
C GLY A 67 5.85 12.98 -1.01
N ARG A 68 7.08 12.47 -1.24
CA ARG A 68 7.30 11.23 -1.96
C ARG A 68 8.39 10.38 -1.29
N GLY A 69 8.02 9.16 -0.94
CA GLY A 69 8.97 8.09 -0.59
C GLY A 69 9.53 7.44 -1.85
N ALA A 70 9.35 6.14 -2.01
CA ALA A 70 9.80 5.41 -3.20
C ALA A 70 8.81 5.45 -4.39
N GLY A 71 7.59 5.95 -4.19
CA GLY A 71 6.56 5.97 -5.23
C GLY A 71 5.98 4.59 -5.56
N THR A 72 5.94 3.70 -4.56
CA THR A 72 5.37 2.35 -4.68
C THR A 72 3.88 2.29 -4.36
N GLY A 73 3.27 3.40 -3.90
CA GLY A 73 1.85 3.50 -3.58
C GLY A 73 0.97 3.26 -4.82
N LEU A 74 -0.25 2.78 -4.59
CA LEU A 74 -1.19 2.33 -5.63
C LEU A 74 -2.42 3.24 -5.75
N SER A 75 -2.44 4.40 -5.07
CA SER A 75 -3.58 5.31 -5.04
C SER A 75 -3.30 6.69 -5.69
N GLY A 76 -2.11 6.89 -6.25
CA GLY A 76 -1.71 8.20 -6.77
C GLY A 76 -1.33 9.20 -5.67
N GLY A 77 -1.11 8.75 -4.44
CA GLY A 77 -0.80 9.59 -3.27
C GLY A 77 0.47 10.43 -3.42
N ALA A 78 1.49 9.91 -4.11
CA ALA A 78 2.78 10.56 -4.33
C ALA A 78 2.85 11.42 -5.61
N LEU A 79 1.73 11.62 -6.31
CA LEU A 79 1.67 12.35 -7.58
C LEU A 79 1.27 13.81 -7.41
N ALA A 80 1.86 14.70 -8.19
CA ALA A 80 1.58 16.13 -8.16
C ALA A 80 0.35 16.48 -9.03
N ARG A 81 -0.86 16.12 -8.58
CA ARG A 81 -2.13 16.30 -9.32
C ARG A 81 -2.35 17.75 -9.78
N GLU A 82 -1.96 18.71 -8.97
CA GLU A 82 -2.08 20.14 -9.25
C GLU A 82 -0.74 20.80 -9.61
N GLY A 83 0.24 19.99 -10.07
CA GLY A 83 1.60 20.45 -10.28
C GLY A 83 2.35 20.72 -8.97
N GLY A 84 3.35 21.61 -8.98
CA GLY A 84 4.09 22.01 -7.80
C GLY A 84 5.36 21.19 -7.58
N ILE A 85 5.80 21.14 -6.32
CA ILE A 85 7.07 20.57 -5.91
C ILE A 85 6.87 19.19 -5.31
N ILE A 86 7.52 18.16 -5.87
CA ILE A 86 7.66 16.87 -5.19
C ILE A 86 8.87 16.95 -4.24
N THR A 87 8.65 16.70 -2.95
CA THR A 87 9.70 16.58 -1.94
C THR A 87 10.03 15.09 -1.76
N SER A 88 11.12 14.64 -2.39
CA SER A 88 11.58 13.25 -2.32
C SER A 88 12.50 13.03 -1.13
N PHE A 89 12.15 12.09 -0.27
CA PHE A 89 12.91 11.77 0.94
C PHE A 89 14.06 10.77 0.71
N ALA A 90 14.42 10.48 -0.53
CA ALA A 90 15.45 9.50 -0.87
C ALA A 90 16.83 9.76 -0.21
N ARG A 91 17.14 11.04 0.14
CA ARG A 91 18.38 11.42 0.85
C ARG A 91 18.25 11.44 2.38
N MET A 92 17.04 11.27 2.92
CA MET A 92 16.77 11.18 4.36
C MET A 92 16.48 9.71 4.71
N ASN A 93 17.49 8.85 4.65
CA ASN A 93 17.38 7.39 4.69
C ASN A 93 18.24 6.74 5.79
N ARG A 94 18.51 7.45 6.88
CA ARG A 94 19.34 6.94 7.98
C ARG A 94 18.48 6.34 9.08
N ILE A 95 18.90 5.19 9.61
CA ILE A 95 18.50 4.69 10.92
C ILE A 95 19.28 5.51 11.94
N LEU A 96 18.59 6.32 12.75
CA LEU A 96 19.20 7.28 13.67
C LEU A 96 19.57 6.64 15.00
N GLU A 97 18.71 5.69 15.45
CA GLU A 97 18.86 5.02 16.74
C GLU A 97 18.17 3.66 16.69
N VAL A 98 18.77 2.66 17.32
CA VAL A 98 18.14 1.36 17.63
C VAL A 98 18.28 1.11 19.12
N ASP A 99 17.14 1.08 19.80
CA ASP A 99 17.03 0.82 21.24
C ASP A 99 16.46 -0.60 21.43
N VAL A 100 17.36 -1.57 21.50
CA VAL A 100 17.00 -3.00 21.60
C VAL A 100 16.29 -3.30 22.91
N GLU A 101 16.69 -2.67 24.01
CA GLU A 101 16.13 -2.90 25.34
C GLU A 101 14.66 -2.47 25.41
N ASN A 102 14.32 -1.34 24.77
CA ASN A 102 12.96 -0.84 24.70
C ASN A 102 12.23 -1.23 23.40
N GLN A 103 12.85 -2.08 22.57
CA GLN A 103 12.27 -2.60 21.32
C GLN A 103 11.71 -1.51 20.41
N ARG A 104 12.53 -0.51 20.12
CA ARG A 104 12.16 0.62 19.26
C ARG A 104 13.34 1.08 18.39
N ALA A 105 13.03 1.76 17.33
CA ALA A 105 14.02 2.42 16.47
C ALA A 105 13.54 3.81 16.08
N ARG A 106 14.47 4.75 15.90
CA ARG A 106 14.22 6.07 15.34
C ARG A 106 14.88 6.18 13.98
N VAL A 107 14.10 6.51 12.97
CA VAL A 107 14.51 6.47 11.56
C VAL A 107 14.08 7.73 10.82
N GLN A 108 14.77 8.04 9.73
CA GLN A 108 14.35 9.02 8.75
C GLN A 108 13.32 8.44 7.77
N PRO A 109 12.45 9.26 7.15
CA PRO A 109 11.32 8.78 6.35
C PRO A 109 11.71 8.00 5.08
N GLY A 110 12.90 8.21 4.55
CA GLY A 110 13.42 7.52 3.36
C GLY A 110 14.08 6.17 3.64
N VAL A 111 14.10 5.70 4.90
CA VAL A 111 14.59 4.35 5.21
C VAL A 111 13.68 3.32 4.55
N VAL A 112 14.26 2.37 3.81
CA VAL A 112 13.52 1.26 3.19
C VAL A 112 12.98 0.32 4.29
N ASN A 113 11.74 -0.09 4.16
CA ASN A 113 11.05 -0.91 5.16
C ASN A 113 11.86 -2.17 5.52
N ALA A 114 12.27 -2.96 4.53
CA ALA A 114 13.03 -4.19 4.75
C ALA A 114 14.41 -3.94 5.37
N ASP A 115 15.06 -2.81 5.09
CA ASP A 115 16.38 -2.48 5.61
C ASP A 115 16.35 -2.28 7.13
N LEU A 116 15.25 -1.74 7.66
CA LEU A 116 15.10 -1.62 9.11
C LEU A 116 15.02 -3.00 9.78
N SER A 117 14.20 -3.92 9.23
CA SER A 117 14.12 -5.30 9.75
C SER A 117 15.46 -6.03 9.67
N LEU A 118 16.19 -5.87 8.56
CA LEU A 118 17.54 -6.44 8.41
C LEU A 118 18.53 -5.88 9.45
N ALA A 119 18.47 -4.57 9.71
CA ALA A 119 19.38 -3.91 10.66
C ALA A 119 19.19 -4.41 12.10
N VAL A 120 17.98 -4.82 12.50
CA VAL A 120 17.66 -5.25 13.87
C VAL A 120 17.53 -6.77 14.03
N ALA A 121 17.62 -7.55 12.95
CA ALA A 121 17.46 -9.00 12.95
C ALA A 121 18.47 -9.71 13.89
N HIS A 122 19.69 -9.18 14.00
CA HIS A 122 20.73 -9.72 14.89
C HIS A 122 20.33 -9.68 16.37
N ALA A 123 19.38 -8.81 16.75
CA ALA A 123 18.81 -8.71 18.08
C ALA A 123 17.50 -9.53 18.25
N GLY A 124 17.14 -10.35 17.26
CA GLY A 124 15.89 -11.10 17.26
C GLY A 124 14.64 -10.22 17.14
N LEU A 125 14.77 -9.06 16.45
CA LEU A 125 13.71 -8.08 16.26
C LEU A 125 13.44 -7.84 14.78
N HIS A 126 12.25 -7.32 14.46
CA HIS A 126 11.86 -6.85 13.13
C HIS A 126 10.85 -5.71 13.23
N PHE A 127 10.65 -5.00 12.12
CA PHE A 127 9.54 -4.08 11.92
C PHE A 127 8.40 -4.86 11.24
N ALA A 128 7.30 -5.06 11.95
CA ALA A 128 6.26 -6.01 11.54
C ALA A 128 5.48 -5.65 10.26
N PRO A 129 5.10 -4.39 9.98
CA PRO A 129 4.43 -4.07 8.72
C PRO A 129 5.26 -4.47 7.51
N ASP A 130 4.72 -5.35 6.65
CA ASP A 130 5.46 -5.96 5.54
C ASP A 130 4.73 -5.87 4.19
N PRO A 131 4.39 -4.66 3.70
CA PRO A 131 3.73 -4.53 2.42
C PRO A 131 4.50 -5.27 1.32
N SER A 132 3.82 -5.75 0.29
CA SER A 132 4.46 -6.50 -0.80
C SER A 132 5.64 -5.75 -1.44
N SER A 133 5.64 -4.42 -1.35
CA SER A 133 6.71 -3.53 -1.78
C SER A 133 7.83 -3.32 -0.74
N GLN A 134 7.88 -4.04 0.37
CA GLN A 134 8.79 -3.79 1.51
C GLN A 134 10.28 -3.62 1.15
N LYS A 135 10.72 -4.23 0.04
CA LYS A 135 12.11 -4.11 -0.46
C LYS A 135 12.40 -2.77 -1.15
N ALA A 136 11.38 -1.95 -1.38
CA ALA A 136 11.50 -0.68 -2.07
C ALA A 136 10.76 0.46 -1.32
N CYS A 137 9.58 0.21 -0.74
CA CYS A 137 8.83 1.21 -0.01
C CYS A 137 9.61 1.75 1.20
N THR A 138 9.27 2.96 1.62
CA THR A 138 9.96 3.64 2.72
C THR A 138 9.06 3.74 3.95
N ILE A 139 9.67 3.80 5.14
CA ILE A 139 8.94 3.95 6.42
C ILE A 139 8.04 5.20 6.40
N GLY A 140 8.51 6.33 5.84
CA GLY A 140 7.70 7.54 5.70
C GLY A 140 6.49 7.35 4.76
N GLY A 141 6.64 6.55 3.69
CA GLY A 141 5.53 6.14 2.84
C GLY A 141 4.53 5.26 3.59
N ASN A 142 5.03 4.28 4.36
CA ASN A 142 4.18 3.42 5.18
C ASN A 142 3.37 4.24 6.20
N VAL A 143 3.98 5.24 6.86
CA VAL A 143 3.29 6.15 7.77
C VAL A 143 2.21 6.96 7.05
N SER A 144 2.52 7.50 5.87
CA SER A 144 1.57 8.33 5.13
C SER A 144 0.34 7.56 4.67
N GLU A 145 0.52 6.32 4.21
CA GLU A 145 -0.57 5.48 3.69
C GLU A 145 -1.17 4.54 4.76
N ASN A 146 -0.58 4.46 5.96
CA ASN A 146 -0.90 3.45 6.97
C ASN A 146 -0.81 2.03 6.40
N SER A 147 0.27 1.72 5.71
CA SER A 147 0.43 0.47 4.97
C SER A 147 0.30 -0.77 5.84
N GLY A 148 -0.30 -1.81 5.28
CA GLY A 148 -0.43 -3.14 5.85
C GLY A 148 0.54 -4.15 5.23
N GLY A 149 0.02 -5.30 4.82
CA GLY A 149 0.74 -6.41 4.18
C GLY A 149 0.17 -7.77 4.59
N PRO A 150 0.78 -8.86 4.13
CA PRO A 150 0.33 -10.23 4.42
C PRO A 150 0.13 -10.56 5.90
N HIS A 151 0.95 -9.95 6.77
CA HIS A 151 0.92 -10.22 8.22
C HIS A 151 0.03 -9.25 9.01
N THR A 152 -0.75 -8.41 8.33
CA THR A 152 -1.64 -7.42 8.97
C THR A 152 -2.66 -8.04 9.91
N LEU A 153 -3.20 -9.23 9.57
CA LEU A 153 -4.19 -9.90 10.38
C LEU A 153 -3.73 -10.13 11.83
N ALA A 154 -2.50 -10.57 12.04
CA ALA A 154 -1.94 -10.84 13.35
C ALA A 154 -1.22 -9.64 13.97
N TYR A 155 -0.46 -8.89 13.17
CA TYR A 155 0.42 -7.85 13.69
C TYR A 155 -0.14 -6.44 13.55
N GLY A 156 -1.20 -6.24 12.77
CA GLY A 156 -1.78 -4.93 12.50
C GLY A 156 -1.04 -4.17 11.39
N VAL A 157 -1.49 -2.95 11.15
CA VAL A 157 -0.96 -2.02 10.15
C VAL A 157 0.06 -1.05 10.76
N THR A 158 0.62 -0.16 9.95
CA THR A 158 1.69 0.77 10.36
C THR A 158 1.34 1.58 11.62
N THR A 159 0.08 2.06 11.77
CA THR A 159 -0.34 2.83 12.96
C THR A 159 -0.12 2.08 14.29
N ASN A 160 -0.20 0.74 14.28
CA ASN A 160 0.03 -0.08 15.48
C ASN A 160 1.51 -0.13 15.90
N HIS A 161 2.40 0.32 15.01
CA HIS A 161 3.85 0.23 15.19
C HIS A 161 4.57 1.58 15.22
N VAL A 162 3.85 2.70 15.07
CA VAL A 162 4.41 4.05 15.22
C VAL A 162 4.19 4.55 16.62
N LEU A 163 5.26 4.99 17.29
CA LEU A 163 5.23 5.54 18.65
C LEU A 163 5.28 7.07 18.65
N ALA A 164 6.07 7.66 17.74
CA ALA A 164 6.19 9.11 17.63
C ALA A 164 6.60 9.53 16.22
N LEU A 165 6.23 10.76 15.87
CA LEU A 165 6.62 11.42 14.64
C LEU A 165 7.20 12.81 14.93
N GLU A 166 8.22 13.19 14.18
CA GLU A 166 8.58 14.58 13.94
C GLU A 166 8.07 14.94 12.54
N ALA A 167 7.31 16.02 12.41
CA ALA A 167 6.73 16.43 11.15
C ALA A 167 6.78 17.95 10.96
N VAL A 168 6.97 18.40 9.72
CA VAL A 168 6.86 19.79 9.31
C VAL A 168 5.45 20.02 8.78
N LEU A 169 4.68 20.87 9.48
CA LEU A 169 3.36 21.28 9.06
C LEU A 169 3.41 22.18 7.80
N PRO A 170 2.32 22.28 7.04
CA PRO A 170 2.22 23.21 5.90
C PRO A 170 2.51 24.67 6.26
N THR A 171 2.41 25.07 7.54
CA THR A 171 2.81 26.38 8.03
C THR A 171 4.33 26.59 8.09
N GLY A 172 5.11 25.52 8.00
CA GLY A 172 6.56 25.50 8.22
C GLY A 172 6.96 25.35 9.69
N GLU A 173 5.99 25.02 10.56
CA GLU A 173 6.25 24.71 11.97
C GLU A 173 6.65 23.24 12.12
N LEU A 174 7.60 22.99 13.03
CA LEU A 174 8.02 21.66 13.42
C LEU A 174 7.19 21.20 14.62
N VAL A 175 6.57 20.01 14.50
CA VAL A 175 5.77 19.41 15.57
C VAL A 175 6.26 18.02 15.91
N HIS A 176 6.05 17.63 17.17
CA HIS A 176 6.30 16.29 17.66
C HIS A 176 4.98 15.69 18.12
N LEU A 177 4.62 14.53 17.55
CA LEU A 177 3.38 13.81 17.83
C LEU A 177 3.72 12.46 18.44
N GLY A 178 2.97 12.07 19.48
CA GLY A 178 3.29 10.84 20.22
C GLY A 178 4.47 11.01 21.19
N SER A 179 4.98 9.91 21.67
CA SER A 179 6.14 9.87 22.57
C SER A 179 6.87 8.53 22.42
N SER A 180 8.00 8.37 23.10
CA SER A 180 8.68 7.07 23.18
C SER A 180 7.97 6.05 24.08
N ALA A 181 6.92 6.46 24.81
CA ALA A 181 6.05 5.57 25.57
C ALA A 181 4.95 5.00 24.67
N VAL A 182 4.44 3.82 25.03
CA VAL A 182 3.39 3.13 24.24
C VAL A 182 2.08 3.92 24.25
N ASP A 183 1.84 4.69 25.29
CA ASP A 183 0.61 5.48 25.45
C ASP A 183 0.94 6.96 25.69
N SER A 184 0.28 7.85 24.99
CA SER A 184 0.49 9.30 25.09
C SER A 184 -0.73 9.98 25.70
N PRO A 185 -0.56 10.92 26.65
CA PRO A 185 -1.68 11.66 27.22
C PRO A 185 -2.29 12.64 26.23
N GLY A 186 -3.58 12.91 26.34
CA GLY A 186 -4.31 13.87 25.53
C GLY A 186 -5.00 13.24 24.32
N TYR A 187 -5.27 14.04 23.30
CA TYR A 187 -5.84 13.53 22.05
C TYR A 187 -4.80 12.75 21.26
N ASP A 188 -5.20 11.66 20.65
CA ASP A 188 -4.36 10.87 19.76
C ASP A 188 -4.14 11.55 18.40
N LEU A 189 -3.31 12.60 18.39
CA LEU A 189 -2.93 13.28 17.17
C LEU A 189 -2.01 12.41 16.29
N LEU A 190 -1.30 11.48 16.89
CA LEU A 190 -0.46 10.53 16.16
C LEU A 190 -1.32 9.61 15.28
N GLY A 191 -2.36 8.98 15.85
CA GLY A 191 -3.29 8.14 15.14
C GLY A 191 -4.09 8.89 14.06
N VAL A 192 -4.37 10.18 14.28
CA VAL A 192 -4.98 11.06 13.26
C VAL A 192 -4.02 11.37 12.11
N PHE A 193 -2.72 11.46 12.38
CA PHE A 193 -1.70 11.85 11.39
C PHE A 193 -1.26 10.67 10.52
N VAL A 194 -1.11 9.46 11.10
CA VAL A 194 -0.78 8.25 10.33
C VAL A 194 -1.95 7.92 9.39
N GLY A 195 -1.66 7.63 8.13
CA GLY A 195 -2.69 7.42 7.12
C GLY A 195 -3.32 8.70 6.57
N SER A 196 -2.71 9.88 6.82
CA SER A 196 -3.18 11.16 6.26
C SER A 196 -2.82 11.38 4.78
N GLU A 197 -2.19 10.40 4.14
CA GLU A 197 -1.78 10.43 2.73
C GLU A 197 -0.97 11.70 2.38
N GLY A 198 -0.07 12.12 3.31
CA GLY A 198 0.75 13.30 3.13
C GLY A 198 0.00 14.64 3.08
N THR A 199 -1.26 14.69 3.53
CA THR A 199 -2.06 15.93 3.49
C THR A 199 -1.97 16.79 4.75
N PHE A 200 -1.40 16.26 5.86
CA PHE A 200 -1.29 16.97 7.15
C PHE A 200 0.09 17.56 7.42
N GLY A 201 1.14 16.94 6.90
CA GLY A 201 2.51 17.38 7.11
C GLY A 201 3.52 16.53 6.36
N LEU A 202 4.77 16.94 6.35
CA LEU A 202 5.91 16.20 5.84
C LEU A 202 6.67 15.58 7.01
N VAL A 203 6.65 14.25 7.14
CA VAL A 203 7.33 13.52 8.23
C VAL A 203 8.85 13.58 8.00
N THR A 204 9.61 13.86 9.06
CA THR A 204 11.07 14.00 9.02
C THR A 204 11.81 13.02 9.91
N GLU A 205 11.20 12.57 11.02
CA GLU A 205 11.68 11.45 11.84
C GLU A 205 10.51 10.62 12.33
N ILE A 206 10.75 9.32 12.50
CA ILE A 206 9.75 8.34 12.91
C ILE A 206 10.35 7.46 14.01
N THR A 207 9.67 7.36 15.14
CA THR A 207 9.97 6.36 16.16
C THR A 207 9.00 5.20 16.01
N VAL A 208 9.52 4.02 15.73
CA VAL A 208 8.74 2.79 15.55
C VAL A 208 8.98 1.81 16.68
N ARG A 209 7.95 1.03 17.01
CA ARG A 209 8.05 -0.16 17.83
C ARG A 209 8.58 -1.31 16.98
N LEU A 210 9.52 -2.07 17.53
CA LEU A 210 10.04 -3.30 16.96
C LEU A 210 9.33 -4.49 17.63
N THR A 211 9.07 -5.52 16.86
CA THR A 211 8.44 -6.77 17.30
C THR A 211 9.51 -7.85 17.40
N ARG A 212 9.39 -8.76 18.36
CA ARG A 212 10.25 -9.94 18.44
C ARG A 212 9.96 -10.87 17.29
N LEU A 213 11.01 -11.45 16.70
CA LEU A 213 10.85 -12.56 15.76
C LEU A 213 10.21 -13.74 16.50
N PRO A 214 9.23 -14.44 15.90
CA PRO A 214 8.63 -15.62 16.48
C PRO A 214 9.66 -16.74 16.66
N GLU A 215 9.46 -17.62 17.62
CA GLU A 215 10.34 -18.76 17.86
C GLU A 215 10.28 -19.76 16.70
N THR A 216 9.09 -19.96 16.15
CA THR A 216 8.84 -20.79 14.98
C THR A 216 7.76 -20.20 14.08
N VAL A 217 7.77 -20.60 12.83
CA VAL A 217 6.75 -20.29 11.82
C VAL A 217 6.43 -21.56 11.07
N GLU A 218 5.16 -21.97 11.09
CA GLU A 218 4.64 -23.08 10.33
C GLU A 218 3.88 -22.55 9.11
N THR A 219 4.32 -22.93 7.91
CA THR A 219 3.73 -22.46 6.64
C THR A 219 3.04 -23.62 5.96
N LEU A 220 1.72 -23.49 5.76
CA LEU A 220 0.89 -24.50 5.11
C LEU A 220 0.51 -24.03 3.71
N LEU A 221 0.60 -24.95 2.74
CA LEU A 221 -0.01 -24.80 1.42
C LEU A 221 -1.20 -25.75 1.30
N ALA A 222 -2.40 -25.19 1.19
CA ALA A 222 -3.63 -25.94 0.94
C ALA A 222 -4.12 -25.70 -0.49
N ILE A 223 -4.49 -26.80 -1.19
CA ILE A 223 -4.87 -26.79 -2.61
C ILE A 223 -6.34 -27.17 -2.73
N TYR A 224 -7.10 -26.41 -3.54
CA TYR A 224 -8.54 -26.58 -3.69
C TYR A 224 -8.96 -26.67 -5.16
N ASP A 225 -10.01 -27.50 -5.38
CA ASP A 225 -10.73 -27.62 -6.65
C ASP A 225 -11.92 -26.65 -6.74
N SER A 226 -12.22 -25.95 -5.64
CA SER A 226 -13.31 -24.99 -5.52
C SER A 226 -12.82 -23.73 -4.80
N ILE A 227 -13.15 -22.55 -5.36
CA ILE A 227 -12.90 -21.25 -4.73
C ILE A 227 -13.76 -21.11 -3.46
N ASP A 228 -15.00 -21.61 -3.49
CA ASP A 228 -15.92 -21.54 -2.36
C ASP A 228 -15.35 -22.32 -1.16
N ASP A 229 -14.84 -23.55 -1.36
CA ASP A 229 -14.24 -24.35 -0.29
C ASP A 229 -13.00 -23.66 0.32
N ALA A 230 -12.15 -23.06 -0.52
CA ALA A 230 -11.00 -22.30 -0.05
C ALA A 230 -11.40 -21.09 0.82
N THR A 231 -12.43 -20.35 0.41
CA THR A 231 -12.89 -19.16 1.13
C THR A 231 -13.68 -19.48 2.40
N GLU A 232 -14.41 -20.60 2.42
CA GLU A 232 -15.07 -21.12 3.64
C GLU A 232 -14.03 -21.58 4.67
N THR A 233 -12.91 -22.18 4.23
CA THR A 233 -11.77 -22.54 5.10
C THR A 233 -11.26 -21.32 5.85
N VAL A 234 -11.08 -20.17 5.20
CA VAL A 234 -10.59 -18.93 5.83
C VAL A 234 -11.52 -18.47 6.95
N ALA A 235 -12.83 -18.49 6.70
CA ALA A 235 -13.83 -18.12 7.70
C ALA A 235 -13.82 -19.06 8.90
N GLU A 236 -13.73 -20.40 8.67
CA GLU A 236 -13.73 -21.41 9.71
C GLU A 236 -12.48 -21.37 10.59
N ILE A 237 -11.28 -21.16 10.02
CA ILE A 237 -10.03 -21.00 10.81
C ILE A 237 -10.21 -19.92 11.87
N THR A 238 -10.74 -18.77 11.47
CA THR A 238 -10.99 -17.68 12.43
C THR A 238 -12.11 -18.01 13.43
N ALA A 239 -13.17 -18.71 12.99
CA ALA A 239 -14.25 -19.15 13.87
C ALA A 239 -13.77 -20.15 14.94
N ARG A 240 -12.70 -20.88 14.68
CA ARG A 240 -12.01 -21.74 15.64
C ARG A 240 -11.14 -20.99 16.65
N GLY A 241 -11.05 -19.66 16.55
CA GLY A 241 -10.27 -18.82 17.43
C GLY A 241 -8.78 -18.72 17.07
N ILE A 242 -8.38 -19.23 15.88
CA ILE A 242 -7.02 -19.10 15.37
C ILE A 242 -6.91 -17.80 14.60
N THR A 243 -5.87 -17.01 14.92
CA THR A 243 -5.49 -15.82 14.14
C THR A 243 -4.17 -16.12 13.44
N PRO A 244 -4.20 -16.59 12.19
CA PRO A 244 -2.96 -16.87 11.44
C PRO A 244 -2.08 -15.62 11.35
N ALA A 245 -0.77 -15.81 11.35
CA ALA A 245 0.19 -14.75 11.04
C ALA A 245 -0.06 -14.20 9.64
N ALA A 246 -0.38 -15.08 8.68
CA ALA A 246 -0.83 -14.72 7.35
C ALA A 246 -1.81 -15.76 6.79
N CYS A 247 -2.77 -15.33 5.98
CA CYS A 247 -3.66 -16.22 5.24
C CYS A 247 -3.93 -15.61 3.86
N GLU A 248 -3.22 -16.11 2.86
CA GLU A 248 -3.15 -15.57 1.51
C GLU A 248 -3.84 -16.49 0.52
N MET A 249 -4.56 -15.93 -0.44
CA MET A 249 -5.23 -16.71 -1.49
C MET A 249 -4.76 -16.30 -2.88
N MET A 250 -4.63 -17.29 -3.76
CA MET A 250 -4.50 -17.11 -5.22
C MET A 250 -5.51 -17.98 -5.94
N ASP A 251 -6.19 -17.42 -6.95
CA ASP A 251 -7.08 -18.20 -7.83
C ASP A 251 -6.30 -18.95 -8.92
N GLY A 252 -6.97 -19.86 -9.62
CA GLY A 252 -6.36 -20.71 -10.63
C GLY A 252 -5.77 -19.94 -11.82
N TRP A 253 -6.27 -18.74 -12.11
CA TRP A 253 -5.68 -17.89 -13.14
C TRP A 253 -4.33 -17.33 -12.67
N THR A 254 -4.30 -16.78 -11.46
CA THR A 254 -3.08 -16.23 -10.86
C THR A 254 -2.03 -17.31 -10.59
N ILE A 255 -2.46 -18.51 -10.15
CA ILE A 255 -1.58 -19.67 -9.96
C ILE A 255 -0.80 -19.98 -11.25
N ARG A 256 -1.49 -20.08 -12.40
CA ARG A 256 -0.84 -20.36 -13.70
C ARG A 256 0.17 -19.25 -14.08
N ALA A 257 -0.21 -18.00 -13.90
CA ALA A 257 0.68 -16.86 -14.18
C ALA A 257 1.95 -16.90 -13.32
N VAL A 258 1.79 -17.17 -12.03
CA VAL A 258 2.89 -17.23 -11.05
C VAL A 258 3.79 -18.43 -11.30
N GLU A 259 3.22 -19.62 -11.55
CA GLU A 259 3.98 -20.85 -11.74
C GLU A 259 4.85 -20.78 -12.99
N GLU A 260 4.35 -20.18 -14.07
CA GLU A 260 5.14 -19.95 -15.30
C GLU A 260 6.37 -19.06 -15.06
N TYR A 261 6.31 -18.19 -14.06
CA TYR A 261 7.38 -17.23 -13.75
C TYR A 261 8.31 -17.68 -12.63
N VAL A 262 7.77 -18.22 -11.53
CA VAL A 262 8.52 -18.48 -10.28
C VAL A 262 8.91 -19.96 -10.15
N HIS A 263 8.12 -20.89 -10.71
CA HIS A 263 8.28 -22.33 -10.56
C HIS A 263 8.28 -22.77 -9.09
N ALA A 264 7.25 -22.33 -8.34
CA ALA A 264 7.09 -22.63 -6.92
C ALA A 264 6.53 -24.03 -6.64
N GLY A 265 6.14 -24.76 -7.69
CA GLY A 265 5.53 -26.08 -7.59
C GLY A 265 4.02 -26.03 -7.29
N PHE A 266 3.34 -24.95 -7.68
CA PHE A 266 1.90 -24.82 -7.56
C PHE A 266 1.18 -25.65 -8.65
N PRO A 267 0.08 -26.37 -8.32
CA PRO A 267 -0.63 -27.16 -9.30
C PRO A 267 -1.43 -26.27 -10.26
N LEU A 268 -1.17 -26.42 -11.56
CA LEU A 268 -1.78 -25.58 -12.62
C LEU A 268 -3.28 -25.82 -12.82
N ASP A 269 -3.79 -26.93 -12.31
CA ASP A 269 -5.19 -27.35 -12.40
C ASP A 269 -6.02 -27.01 -11.15
N ALA A 270 -5.39 -26.40 -10.13
CA ALA A 270 -6.11 -25.96 -8.94
C ALA A 270 -7.04 -24.78 -9.25
N ALA A 271 -8.22 -24.77 -8.63
CA ALA A 271 -9.11 -23.61 -8.66
C ALA A 271 -8.62 -22.48 -7.73
N ALA A 272 -8.04 -22.86 -6.60
CA ALA A 272 -7.44 -21.93 -5.64
C ALA A 272 -6.34 -22.62 -4.81
N ILE A 273 -5.44 -21.79 -4.26
CA ILE A 273 -4.56 -22.19 -3.16
C ILE A 273 -4.68 -21.22 -2.01
N LEU A 274 -4.50 -21.73 -0.80
CA LEU A 274 -4.25 -20.93 0.40
C LEU A 274 -2.81 -21.15 0.86
N LEU A 275 -2.11 -20.05 1.14
CA LEU A 275 -0.84 -20.03 1.85
C LEU A 275 -1.11 -19.46 3.24
N ILE A 276 -0.97 -20.31 4.26
CA ILE A 276 -1.35 -19.99 5.63
C ILE A 276 -0.10 -20.10 6.51
N GLU A 277 0.16 -19.07 7.32
CA GLU A 277 1.20 -19.12 8.34
C GLU A 277 0.61 -18.99 9.74
N VAL A 278 1.08 -19.82 10.65
CA VAL A 278 0.91 -19.66 12.08
C VAL A 278 2.29 -19.55 12.71
N ASP A 279 2.44 -18.68 13.69
CA ASP A 279 3.73 -18.37 14.30
C ASP A 279 3.63 -18.15 15.80
N GLY A 280 4.77 -18.11 16.47
CA GLY A 280 4.85 -17.85 17.90
C GLY A 280 5.73 -18.85 18.64
N LEU A 281 5.29 -19.27 19.83
CA LEU A 281 5.94 -20.35 20.60
C LEU A 281 5.77 -21.68 19.86
N ARG A 282 6.82 -22.52 19.86
CA ARG A 282 6.86 -23.74 19.06
C ARG A 282 5.66 -24.66 19.27
N GLU A 283 5.36 -25.01 20.53
CA GLU A 283 4.28 -25.96 20.82
C GLU A 283 2.91 -25.40 20.42
N VAL A 284 2.74 -24.06 20.48
CA VAL A 284 1.49 -23.40 20.09
C VAL A 284 1.34 -23.40 18.58
N ALA A 285 2.37 -22.97 17.85
CA ALA A 285 2.34 -22.89 16.39
C ALA A 285 2.19 -24.28 15.73
N GLU A 286 2.86 -25.32 16.27
CA GLU A 286 2.70 -26.70 15.81
C GLU A 286 1.25 -27.20 16.03
N ALA A 287 0.65 -26.94 17.20
CA ALA A 287 -0.74 -27.32 17.50
C ALA A 287 -1.76 -26.55 16.63
N GLU A 288 -1.55 -25.25 16.42
CA GLU A 288 -2.39 -24.47 15.52
C GLU A 288 -2.28 -24.91 14.07
N ALA A 289 -1.07 -25.27 13.60
CA ALA A 289 -0.87 -25.82 12.26
C ALA A 289 -1.64 -27.12 12.03
N GLU A 290 -1.70 -28.02 13.03
CA GLU A 290 -2.52 -29.23 12.96
C GLU A 290 -4.01 -28.89 12.85
N ILE A 291 -4.53 -27.98 13.67
CA ILE A 291 -5.93 -27.54 13.61
C ILE A 291 -6.25 -26.90 12.26
N VAL A 292 -5.35 -26.05 11.73
CA VAL A 292 -5.52 -25.42 10.41
C VAL A 292 -5.55 -26.47 9.31
N ALA A 293 -4.69 -27.49 9.37
CA ALA A 293 -4.69 -28.59 8.41
C ALA A 293 -6.00 -29.38 8.45
N ASP A 294 -6.54 -29.67 9.66
CA ASP A 294 -7.82 -30.33 9.82
C ASP A 294 -8.98 -29.51 9.25
N VAL A 295 -8.98 -28.19 9.46
CA VAL A 295 -9.99 -27.28 8.88
C VAL A 295 -9.91 -27.28 7.34
N CYS A 296 -8.71 -27.24 6.78
CA CYS A 296 -8.53 -27.34 5.33
C CYS A 296 -9.12 -28.64 4.77
N GLN A 297 -8.89 -29.77 5.44
CA GLN A 297 -9.44 -31.07 5.02
C GLN A 297 -10.96 -31.11 5.19
N LEU A 298 -11.51 -30.53 6.26
CA LEU A 298 -12.96 -30.43 6.49
C LEU A 298 -13.67 -29.70 5.34
N HIS A 299 -13.03 -28.69 4.77
CA HIS A 299 -13.49 -27.91 3.63
C HIS A 299 -12.90 -28.41 2.29
N HIS A 300 -12.69 -29.71 2.17
CA HIS A 300 -12.38 -30.43 0.92
C HIS A 300 -11.09 -29.99 0.23
N ALA A 301 -10.06 -29.55 0.99
CA ALA A 301 -8.74 -29.34 0.40
C ALA A 301 -8.27 -30.63 -0.28
N ARG A 302 -7.88 -30.56 -1.56
CA ARG A 302 -7.31 -31.67 -2.34
C ARG A 302 -6.06 -32.21 -1.67
N SER A 303 -5.25 -31.32 -1.11
CA SER A 303 -4.06 -31.64 -0.32
C SER A 303 -3.68 -30.46 0.58
N VAL A 304 -3.09 -30.80 1.71
CA VAL A 304 -2.48 -29.82 2.63
C VAL A 304 -1.07 -30.30 2.92
N ARG A 305 -0.10 -29.42 2.83
CA ARG A 305 1.28 -29.72 3.19
C ARG A 305 1.90 -28.56 3.97
N VAL A 306 2.67 -28.90 4.99
CA VAL A 306 3.52 -27.97 5.71
C VAL A 306 4.84 -27.85 4.97
N ALA A 307 5.41 -26.64 4.87
CA ALA A 307 6.73 -26.43 4.29
C ALA A 307 7.79 -27.19 5.11
N ARG A 308 8.65 -27.92 4.43
CA ARG A 308 9.64 -28.83 5.04
C ARG A 308 10.77 -28.07 5.74
N ASP A 309 11.07 -26.89 5.23
CA ASP A 309 12.18 -26.05 5.68
C ASP A 309 11.97 -24.59 5.25
N ALA A 310 12.85 -23.71 5.71
CA ALA A 310 12.85 -22.30 5.38
C ALA A 310 12.99 -22.03 3.87
N ALA A 311 13.71 -22.85 3.13
CA ALA A 311 13.92 -22.68 1.70
C ALA A 311 12.60 -22.94 0.91
N GLU A 312 11.84 -23.96 1.30
CA GLU A 312 10.52 -24.21 0.72
C GLU A 312 9.55 -23.09 1.09
N ARG A 313 9.52 -22.66 2.35
CA ARG A 313 8.74 -21.50 2.79
C ARG A 313 9.04 -20.27 1.93
N ASP A 314 10.32 -19.93 1.78
CA ASP A 314 10.72 -18.75 1.01
C ASP A 314 10.31 -18.87 -0.47
N LEU A 315 10.33 -20.08 -1.03
CA LEU A 315 9.88 -20.33 -2.40
C LEU A 315 8.36 -20.12 -2.56
N LEU A 316 7.56 -20.62 -1.62
CA LEU A 316 6.11 -20.40 -1.60
C LEU A 316 5.77 -18.92 -1.49
N TRP A 317 6.41 -18.21 -0.57
CA TRP A 317 6.27 -16.76 -0.43
C TRP A 317 6.77 -15.98 -1.64
N LYS A 318 7.85 -16.44 -2.27
CA LYS A 318 8.32 -15.85 -3.53
C LYS A 318 7.24 -15.96 -4.60
N GLY A 319 6.53 -17.09 -4.70
CA GLY A 319 5.38 -17.25 -5.58
C GLY A 319 4.32 -16.19 -5.29
N ARG A 320 3.86 -16.09 -4.05
CA ARG A 320 2.82 -15.13 -3.64
C ARG A 320 3.25 -13.66 -3.85
N LYS A 321 4.45 -13.28 -3.41
CA LYS A 321 4.94 -11.88 -3.50
C LYS A 321 5.27 -11.43 -4.94
N ASN A 322 5.47 -12.36 -5.88
CA ASN A 322 5.72 -12.02 -7.29
C ASN A 322 4.47 -12.11 -8.19
N ALA A 323 3.27 -12.24 -7.63
CA ALA A 323 2.05 -12.36 -8.42
C ALA A 323 1.84 -11.17 -9.36
N PHE A 324 2.02 -9.93 -8.90
CA PHE A 324 1.92 -8.74 -9.74
C PHE A 324 2.95 -8.72 -10.87
N GLY A 325 4.21 -9.09 -10.57
CA GLY A 325 5.26 -9.19 -11.58
C GLY A 325 4.99 -10.27 -12.62
N ALA A 326 4.41 -11.40 -12.22
CA ALA A 326 4.02 -12.49 -13.11
C ALA A 326 2.89 -12.05 -14.05
N VAL A 327 1.88 -11.39 -13.52
CA VAL A 327 0.75 -10.85 -14.29
C VAL A 327 1.19 -9.81 -15.32
N GLY A 328 2.12 -8.93 -14.98
CA GLY A 328 2.69 -7.93 -15.89
C GLY A 328 3.43 -8.51 -17.10
N ARG A 329 3.71 -9.83 -17.13
CA ARG A 329 4.27 -10.51 -18.32
C ARG A 329 3.18 -10.97 -19.30
N ILE A 330 1.94 -11.10 -18.82
CA ILE A 330 0.81 -11.60 -19.62
C ILE A 330 0.07 -10.45 -20.28
N SER A 331 -0.04 -9.32 -19.60
CA SER A 331 -0.73 -8.12 -20.09
C SER A 331 0.19 -6.90 -20.03
N PRO A 332 0.14 -6.00 -21.04
CA PRO A 332 0.94 -4.78 -21.03
C PRO A 332 0.60 -3.84 -19.87
N SER A 333 -0.63 -3.89 -19.38
CA SER A 333 -1.10 -3.09 -18.26
C SER A 333 -2.06 -3.88 -17.37
N TYR A 334 -2.11 -3.53 -16.11
CA TYR A 334 -3.10 -4.06 -15.17
C TYR A 334 -3.54 -2.97 -14.19
N TYR A 335 -4.74 -3.14 -13.63
CA TYR A 335 -5.30 -2.27 -12.63
C TYR A 335 -5.71 -3.10 -11.41
N THR A 336 -5.13 -2.80 -10.27
CA THR A 336 -5.39 -3.52 -9.02
C THR A 336 -6.31 -2.72 -8.14
N GLN A 337 -7.35 -3.35 -7.62
CA GLN A 337 -8.22 -2.76 -6.60
C GLN A 337 -7.82 -3.24 -5.20
N ASP A 338 -8.43 -2.64 -4.18
CA ASP A 338 -8.10 -2.82 -2.77
C ASP A 338 -9.35 -2.64 -1.92
N GLY A 339 -10.39 -3.42 -2.21
CA GLY A 339 -11.62 -3.42 -1.44
C GLY A 339 -11.54 -4.36 -0.24
N VAL A 340 -12.15 -3.98 0.86
CA VAL A 340 -12.30 -4.87 2.03
C VAL A 340 -13.73 -5.35 2.14
N ILE A 341 -13.91 -6.61 2.54
CA ILE A 341 -15.23 -7.21 2.78
C ILE A 341 -15.21 -8.06 4.06
N PRO A 342 -16.37 -8.29 4.69
CA PRO A 342 -16.47 -9.32 5.72
C PRO A 342 -16.07 -10.68 5.14
N ARG A 343 -15.20 -11.43 5.83
CA ARG A 343 -14.67 -12.75 5.37
C ARG A 343 -15.76 -13.72 4.88
N THR A 344 -16.89 -13.74 5.59
CA THR A 344 -18.04 -14.60 5.21
C THR A 344 -18.67 -14.24 3.85
N LYS A 345 -18.30 -13.10 3.26
CA LYS A 345 -18.74 -12.66 1.94
C LYS A 345 -17.77 -13.00 0.81
N LEU A 346 -16.59 -13.55 1.13
CA LEU A 346 -15.57 -13.91 0.16
C LEU A 346 -16.12 -14.75 -1.01
N PRO A 347 -16.87 -15.87 -0.79
CA PRO A 347 -17.37 -16.70 -1.90
C PRO A 347 -18.26 -15.90 -2.86
N ALA A 348 -19.21 -15.13 -2.33
CA ALA A 348 -20.14 -14.34 -3.14
C ALA A 348 -19.42 -13.22 -3.91
N THR A 349 -18.44 -12.57 -3.27
CA THR A 349 -17.69 -11.46 -3.88
C THR A 349 -16.81 -11.96 -5.02
N LEU A 350 -16.10 -13.07 -4.85
CA LEU A 350 -15.26 -13.61 -5.93
C LEU A 350 -16.08 -14.07 -7.13
N ARG A 351 -17.27 -14.64 -6.91
CA ARG A 351 -18.21 -14.92 -8.01
C ARG A 351 -18.63 -13.64 -8.71
N ARG A 352 -18.92 -12.56 -7.96
CA ARG A 352 -19.29 -11.26 -8.51
C ARG A 352 -18.15 -10.63 -9.32
N VAL A 353 -16.91 -10.70 -8.84
CA VAL A 353 -15.73 -10.28 -9.60
C VAL A 353 -15.62 -11.01 -10.93
N GLY A 354 -15.85 -12.33 -10.94
CA GLY A 354 -15.87 -13.12 -12.17
C GLY A 354 -17.01 -12.72 -13.13
N GLU A 355 -18.19 -12.34 -12.62
CA GLU A 355 -19.30 -11.82 -13.43
C GLU A 355 -18.96 -10.47 -14.06
N ILE A 356 -18.36 -9.56 -13.29
CA ILE A 356 -17.91 -8.25 -13.75
C ILE A 356 -16.84 -8.41 -14.85
N GLY A 357 -15.87 -9.31 -14.66
CA GLY A 357 -14.89 -9.63 -15.70
C GLY A 357 -15.53 -10.05 -17.02
N ARG A 358 -16.51 -10.95 -16.96
CA ARG A 358 -17.28 -11.38 -18.15
C ARG A 358 -18.08 -10.23 -18.77
N LYS A 359 -18.74 -9.40 -17.95
CA LYS A 359 -19.53 -8.24 -18.41
C LYS A 359 -18.72 -7.25 -19.24
N TYR A 360 -17.48 -6.98 -18.81
CA TYR A 360 -16.58 -6.04 -19.48
C TYR A 360 -15.61 -6.70 -20.47
N ASN A 361 -15.68 -8.04 -20.61
CA ASN A 361 -14.76 -8.83 -21.44
C ASN A 361 -13.27 -8.60 -21.04
N LEU A 362 -13.01 -8.59 -19.74
CA LEU A 362 -11.69 -8.40 -19.14
C LEU A 362 -11.30 -9.65 -18.35
N ALA A 363 -10.03 -10.05 -18.43
CA ALA A 363 -9.48 -11.05 -17.55
C ALA A 363 -9.19 -10.41 -16.18
N ILE A 364 -9.60 -11.09 -15.11
CA ILE A 364 -9.36 -10.67 -13.73
C ILE A 364 -8.77 -11.85 -12.98
N GLY A 365 -7.58 -11.69 -12.43
CA GLY A 365 -6.95 -12.62 -11.51
C GLY A 365 -7.12 -12.15 -10.07
N ASN A 366 -7.15 -13.07 -9.11
CA ASN A 366 -7.30 -12.72 -7.70
C ASN A 366 -6.12 -13.24 -6.90
N VAL A 367 -5.45 -12.31 -6.20
CA VAL A 367 -4.41 -12.59 -5.22
C VAL A 367 -4.58 -11.61 -4.07
N PHE A 368 -4.82 -12.08 -2.84
CA PHE A 368 -5.26 -11.19 -1.79
C PHE A 368 -5.05 -11.74 -0.37
N HIS A 369 -5.17 -10.86 0.62
CA HIS A 369 -5.11 -11.18 2.03
C HIS A 369 -6.47 -11.75 2.48
N ALA A 370 -6.64 -13.07 2.33
CA ALA A 370 -7.92 -13.71 2.62
C ALA A 370 -8.28 -13.63 4.11
N GLY A 371 -7.26 -13.62 4.98
CA GLY A 371 -7.42 -13.61 6.43
C GLY A 371 -8.14 -12.37 6.98
N ASP A 372 -7.95 -11.19 6.39
CA ASP A 372 -8.60 -9.95 6.80
C ASP A 372 -9.69 -9.47 5.81
N GLY A 373 -9.87 -10.19 4.70
CA GLY A 373 -10.88 -9.86 3.69
C GLY A 373 -10.48 -8.72 2.77
N ASN A 374 -9.20 -8.36 2.71
CA ASN A 374 -8.67 -7.33 1.82
C ASN A 374 -8.36 -7.92 0.44
N LEU A 375 -9.19 -7.57 -0.55
CA LEU A 375 -9.16 -8.11 -1.91
C LEU A 375 -8.26 -7.29 -2.84
N HIS A 376 -7.45 -7.99 -3.64
CA HIS A 376 -6.68 -7.36 -4.72
C HIS A 376 -7.01 -8.03 -6.08
N PRO A 377 -8.20 -7.80 -6.64
CA PRO A 377 -8.49 -8.22 -8.01
C PRO A 377 -7.59 -7.46 -8.98
N ILE A 378 -6.92 -8.19 -9.86
CA ILE A 378 -6.00 -7.66 -10.86
C ILE A 378 -6.70 -7.69 -12.21
N ILE A 379 -7.14 -6.54 -12.68
CA ILE A 379 -7.86 -6.37 -13.94
C ILE A 379 -6.83 -6.14 -15.05
N LEU A 380 -6.80 -7.02 -16.06
CA LEU A 380 -5.86 -6.94 -17.15
C LEU A 380 -6.44 -6.17 -18.33
N PHE A 381 -5.63 -5.29 -18.91
CA PHE A 381 -6.02 -4.52 -20.10
C PHE A 381 -4.81 -4.05 -20.90
N ASP A 382 -5.05 -3.54 -22.10
CA ASP A 382 -4.05 -2.81 -22.89
C ASP A 382 -4.36 -1.31 -22.83
N GLU A 383 -3.52 -0.53 -22.16
CA GLU A 383 -3.70 0.92 -22.02
C GLU A 383 -3.69 1.68 -23.34
N ARG A 384 -3.14 1.08 -24.40
CA ARG A 384 -3.18 1.63 -25.76
C ARG A 384 -4.58 1.55 -26.36
N ASN A 385 -5.44 0.65 -25.83
CA ASN A 385 -6.84 0.54 -26.18
C ASN A 385 -7.69 1.36 -25.20
N GLN A 386 -8.07 2.55 -25.61
CA GLN A 386 -8.85 3.48 -24.80
C GLN A 386 -10.20 2.91 -24.31
N GLN A 387 -10.81 1.98 -25.06
CA GLN A 387 -12.04 1.33 -24.62
C GLN A 387 -11.76 0.36 -23.47
N GLN A 388 -10.73 -0.49 -23.61
CA GLN A 388 -10.34 -1.40 -22.53
C GLN A 388 -9.94 -0.65 -21.25
N PHE A 389 -9.22 0.46 -21.37
CA PHE A 389 -8.90 1.31 -20.23
C PHE A 389 -10.16 1.81 -19.50
N ARG A 390 -11.12 2.38 -20.25
CA ARG A 390 -12.40 2.82 -19.66
C ARG A 390 -13.18 1.68 -19.02
N ASP A 391 -13.20 0.52 -19.67
CA ASP A 391 -13.92 -0.65 -19.17
C ASP A 391 -13.21 -1.23 -17.92
N ALA A 392 -11.88 -1.19 -17.85
CA ALA A 392 -11.12 -1.57 -16.66
C ALA A 392 -11.43 -0.67 -15.46
N VAL A 393 -11.48 0.66 -15.65
CA VAL A 393 -11.86 1.60 -14.60
C VAL A 393 -13.30 1.37 -14.13
N ARG A 394 -14.26 1.15 -15.05
CA ARG A 394 -15.66 0.85 -14.69
C ARG A 394 -15.81 -0.47 -13.95
N ALA A 395 -15.08 -1.50 -14.38
CA ALA A 395 -15.07 -2.79 -13.70
C ALA A 395 -14.50 -2.67 -12.29
N ALA A 396 -13.45 -1.88 -12.12
CA ALA A 396 -12.83 -1.57 -10.83
C ALA A 396 -13.82 -0.86 -9.89
N ASP A 397 -14.51 0.17 -10.39
CA ASP A 397 -15.52 0.90 -9.61
C ASP A 397 -16.67 -0.04 -9.18
N GLU A 398 -17.20 -0.85 -10.09
CA GLU A 398 -18.28 -1.79 -9.79
C GLU A 398 -17.89 -2.86 -8.76
N ILE A 399 -16.61 -3.28 -8.76
CA ILE A 399 -16.07 -4.18 -7.73
C ILE A 399 -16.08 -3.49 -6.36
N ILE A 400 -15.60 -2.26 -6.28
CA ILE A 400 -15.55 -1.50 -5.01
C ILE A 400 -16.96 -1.13 -4.52
N GLU A 401 -17.86 -0.75 -5.41
CA GLU A 401 -19.28 -0.53 -5.08
C GLU A 401 -19.89 -1.77 -4.42
N TYR A 402 -19.62 -2.96 -4.97
CA TYR A 402 -20.09 -4.21 -4.39
C TYR A 402 -19.42 -4.50 -3.03
N CYS A 403 -18.14 -4.20 -2.83
CA CYS A 403 -17.49 -4.32 -1.54
C CYS A 403 -18.20 -3.51 -0.45
N VAL A 404 -18.59 -2.26 -0.76
CA VAL A 404 -19.35 -1.41 0.16
C VAL A 404 -20.77 -1.96 0.38
N GLU A 405 -21.46 -2.42 -0.67
CA GLU A 405 -22.79 -3.00 -0.59
C GLU A 405 -22.87 -4.18 0.38
N VAL A 406 -21.86 -5.02 0.42
CA VAL A 406 -21.80 -6.19 1.32
C VAL A 406 -21.32 -5.85 2.74
N GLY A 407 -21.12 -4.56 3.06
CA GLY A 407 -20.71 -4.07 4.38
C GLY A 407 -19.21 -3.95 4.58
N GLY A 408 -18.47 -3.76 3.49
CA GLY A 408 -17.02 -3.55 3.48
C GLY A 408 -16.58 -2.10 3.33
N SER A 409 -15.41 -1.88 2.74
CA SER A 409 -14.76 -0.57 2.57
C SER A 409 -14.20 -0.41 1.16
N ILE A 410 -13.99 0.87 0.76
CA ILE A 410 -13.40 1.24 -0.54
C ILE A 410 -11.89 1.00 -0.61
N THR A 411 -11.23 0.86 0.55
CA THR A 411 -9.78 0.62 0.64
C THR A 411 -9.45 -0.16 1.91
N GLY A 412 -8.45 -1.02 1.86
CA GLY A 412 -7.90 -1.74 3.00
C GLY A 412 -6.53 -1.18 3.42
N GLU A 413 -5.62 -1.04 2.45
CA GLU A 413 -4.25 -0.63 2.74
C GLU A 413 -3.64 0.36 1.72
N HIS A 414 -4.23 0.50 0.50
CA HIS A 414 -3.65 1.37 -0.54
C HIS A 414 -3.93 2.85 -0.32
N GLY A 415 -4.94 3.21 0.46
CA GLY A 415 -5.43 4.57 0.61
C GLY A 415 -6.44 4.97 -0.46
N VAL A 416 -6.94 6.19 -0.35
CA VAL A 416 -7.92 6.79 -1.25
C VAL A 416 -7.23 7.53 -2.40
N GLY A 417 -6.25 8.37 -2.07
CA GLY A 417 -5.43 9.14 -3.02
C GLY A 417 -6.25 9.97 -4.00
N MET A 418 -5.88 9.87 -5.28
CA MET A 418 -6.65 10.42 -6.42
C MET A 418 -7.52 9.35 -7.09
N GLU A 419 -7.27 8.09 -6.83
CA GLU A 419 -7.90 6.95 -7.50
C GLU A 419 -9.34 6.76 -7.03
N LYS A 420 -9.56 6.84 -5.71
CA LYS A 420 -10.83 6.48 -5.07
C LYS A 420 -11.56 7.68 -4.46
N ASP A 421 -11.07 8.91 -4.65
CA ASP A 421 -11.69 10.13 -4.10
C ASP A 421 -13.17 10.25 -4.45
N ARG A 422 -13.56 9.87 -5.69
CA ARG A 422 -14.94 9.88 -6.17
C ARG A 422 -15.84 8.84 -5.49
N LEU A 423 -15.27 7.80 -4.91
CA LEU A 423 -15.99 6.69 -4.25
C LEU A 423 -16.25 6.96 -2.76
N MET A 424 -15.63 7.98 -2.17
CA MET A 424 -15.83 8.36 -0.77
C MET A 424 -17.31 8.54 -0.37
N PRO A 425 -18.20 9.13 -1.21
CA PRO A 425 -19.60 9.24 -0.88
C PRO A 425 -20.38 7.92 -0.81
N LEU A 426 -19.83 6.81 -1.28
CA LEU A 426 -20.44 5.49 -1.12
C LEU A 426 -20.37 5.01 0.34
N LEU A 427 -19.32 5.43 1.06
CA LEU A 427 -19.05 4.98 2.43
C LEU A 427 -19.38 6.05 3.48
N PHE A 428 -19.22 7.33 3.16
CA PHE A 428 -19.34 8.45 4.10
C PHE A 428 -20.43 9.40 3.71
N SER A 429 -21.23 9.84 4.71
CA SER A 429 -22.20 10.91 4.52
C SER A 429 -21.54 12.27 4.26
N GLU A 430 -22.30 13.24 3.76
CA GLU A 430 -21.79 14.63 3.61
C GLU A 430 -21.27 15.21 4.94
N ALA A 431 -21.94 14.90 6.05
CA ALA A 431 -21.53 15.37 7.37
C ALA A 431 -20.18 14.76 7.80
N ASP A 432 -19.94 13.48 7.50
CA ASP A 432 -18.66 12.82 7.77
C ASP A 432 -17.53 13.44 6.92
N LEU A 433 -17.79 13.61 5.62
CA LEU A 433 -16.83 14.24 4.70
C LEU A 433 -16.49 15.68 5.11
N ASP A 434 -17.47 16.44 5.56
CA ASP A 434 -17.27 17.81 6.04
C ASP A 434 -16.47 17.84 7.36
N LEU A 435 -16.67 16.85 8.24
CA LEU A 435 -15.86 16.72 9.46
C LEU A 435 -14.41 16.42 9.11
N MET A 436 -14.17 15.46 8.21
CA MET A 436 -12.81 15.11 7.74
C MET A 436 -12.12 16.32 7.08
N LYS A 437 -12.82 17.09 6.23
CA LYS A 437 -12.29 18.33 5.63
C LYS A 437 -11.92 19.37 6.68
N ARG A 438 -12.72 19.53 7.76
CA ARG A 438 -12.40 20.42 8.88
C ARG A 438 -11.16 19.95 9.63
N VAL A 439 -11.00 18.66 9.89
CA VAL A 439 -9.77 18.10 10.48
C VAL A 439 -8.57 18.41 9.57
N ARG A 440 -8.70 18.15 8.25
CA ARG A 440 -7.63 18.51 7.29
C ARG A 440 -7.28 19.99 7.34
N SER A 441 -8.28 20.88 7.43
CA SER A 441 -8.04 22.34 7.43
C SER A 441 -7.31 22.84 8.69
N VAL A 442 -7.35 22.11 9.79
CA VAL A 442 -6.55 22.41 10.98
C VAL A 442 -5.06 22.25 10.71
N PHE A 443 -4.68 21.16 10.03
CA PHE A 443 -3.29 20.90 9.67
C PHE A 443 -2.84 21.65 8.43
N ASN A 444 -3.70 21.80 7.42
CA ASN A 444 -3.38 22.30 6.07
C ASN A 444 -4.36 23.42 5.65
N PRO A 445 -4.33 24.58 6.33
CA PRO A 445 -5.32 25.64 6.16
C PRO A 445 -5.33 26.26 4.75
N GLU A 446 -4.18 26.34 4.08
CA GLU A 446 -4.04 26.89 2.73
C GLU A 446 -4.24 25.84 1.63
N ALA A 447 -4.45 24.57 2.01
CA ALA A 447 -4.61 23.43 1.12
C ALA A 447 -3.47 23.26 0.08
N LEU A 448 -2.25 23.71 0.41
CA LEU A 448 -1.08 23.61 -0.47
C LEU A 448 -0.35 22.29 -0.36
N LEU A 449 -0.54 21.52 0.72
CA LEU A 449 0.12 20.22 0.88
C LEU A 449 -0.77 19.12 0.33
N ASN A 450 -0.22 18.39 -0.62
CA ASN A 450 -0.82 17.26 -1.35
C ASN A 450 -2.29 17.53 -1.79
N PRO A 451 -2.55 18.64 -2.53
CA PRO A 451 -3.91 18.98 -2.94
C PRO A 451 -4.52 17.97 -3.92
N GLY A 452 -5.85 17.95 -4.00
CA GLY A 452 -6.58 17.08 -4.92
C GLY A 452 -6.56 15.60 -4.53
N LYS A 453 -6.39 15.26 -3.24
CA LYS A 453 -6.38 13.90 -2.70
C LYS A 453 -7.54 13.69 -1.71
N ILE A 454 -7.99 12.44 -1.56
CA ILE A 454 -8.93 11.94 -0.57
C ILE A 454 -10.38 12.39 -0.83
N PHE A 455 -10.61 13.67 -1.07
CA PHE A 455 -11.96 14.21 -1.19
C PHE A 455 -12.37 14.43 -2.64
N PRO A 456 -13.62 14.13 -3.01
CA PRO A 456 -14.15 14.40 -4.34
C PRO A 456 -13.93 15.86 -4.73
N THR A 457 -13.36 16.08 -5.91
CA THR A 457 -13.21 17.43 -6.48
C THR A 457 -14.42 17.74 -7.34
N SER A 458 -14.94 18.99 -7.27
CA SER A 458 -16.11 19.45 -8.05
C SER A 458 -15.93 19.36 -9.58
N LYS A 459 -14.73 19.02 -10.06
CA LYS A 459 -14.41 18.82 -11.47
C LYS A 459 -14.49 17.34 -11.92
N GLY A 460 -14.81 16.41 -11.03
CA GLY A 460 -14.72 14.96 -11.26
C GLY A 460 -16.01 14.21 -11.51
N CYS A 461 -17.16 14.86 -11.58
CA CYS A 461 -18.40 14.18 -11.95
C CYS A 461 -18.43 13.89 -13.46
N GLY A 462 -17.92 12.72 -13.88
CA GLY A 462 -18.21 12.13 -15.19
C GLY A 462 -17.10 12.18 -16.25
N GLU A 463 -15.97 12.81 -16.03
CA GLU A 463 -14.85 12.74 -16.97
C GLU A 463 -13.78 11.75 -16.47
N ILE A 464 -13.78 10.57 -17.04
CA ILE A 464 -12.65 9.63 -16.94
C ILE A 464 -11.45 10.35 -17.56
N TYR A 465 -10.38 10.53 -16.78
CA TYR A 465 -9.16 11.19 -17.23
C TYR A 465 -8.60 10.42 -18.43
N VAL A 466 -8.74 10.99 -19.62
CA VAL A 466 -8.13 10.44 -20.83
C VAL A 466 -6.66 10.87 -20.81
N ARG A 467 -5.77 9.89 -20.69
CA ARG A 467 -4.32 10.10 -20.77
C ARG A 467 -3.99 10.96 -22.01
N PRO A 468 -3.32 12.12 -21.88
CA PRO A 468 -2.83 12.85 -23.05
C PRO A 468 -1.88 11.93 -23.82
N GLN A 469 -2.13 11.73 -25.10
CA GLN A 469 -1.18 10.99 -25.95
C GLN A 469 0.14 11.75 -25.94
N SER A 470 1.21 11.17 -25.39
CA SER A 470 2.56 11.66 -25.60
C SER A 470 2.82 11.64 -27.12
N PRO A 471 3.30 12.74 -27.73
CA PRO A 471 3.66 12.71 -29.13
C PRO A 471 4.78 11.68 -29.30
N VAL A 472 4.46 10.57 -29.98
CA VAL A 472 5.46 9.60 -30.43
C VAL A 472 6.40 10.37 -31.36
N ALA A 473 7.66 10.54 -30.94
CA ALA A 473 8.69 11.09 -31.79
C ALA A 473 8.79 10.20 -33.03
N ALA A 474 8.59 10.80 -34.21
CA ALA A 474 8.78 10.11 -35.47
C ALA A 474 10.24 9.58 -35.54
N PRO A 475 10.48 8.37 -36.04
CA PRO A 475 11.84 7.88 -36.23
C PRO A 475 12.60 8.81 -37.13
N PRO A 476 13.91 9.03 -36.91
CA PRO A 476 14.72 9.83 -37.79
C PRO A 476 14.79 9.18 -39.18
N ALA A 477 14.68 10.00 -40.22
CA ALA A 477 14.71 9.62 -41.62
C ALA A 477 16.08 9.08 -42.06
#